data_1340a7d547dc0c2f94f6b3fb19fbfd00
#
_entry.id   1340a7d547dc0c2f94f6b3fb19fbfd00
#
_cell.length_a   1.000
_cell.length_b   1.000
_cell.length_c   1.000
_cell.angle_alpha   90.00
_cell.angle_beta   90.00
_cell.angle_gamma   90.00
#
_symmetry.space_group_name_H-M   'P 1'
#
loop_
_entity.id
_entity.type
_entity.pdbx_description
1 polymer ?
#
loop_
_entity_poly.entity_id
_entity_poly.type
_entity_poly.pdbx_seq_one_letter_code
_entity_poly.pdbx_strand_id
1 'polypeptide(L)'
;MGQISVAFPAINALDFKDKTPFIFDEICKERKIPVLHPYNFGWAGFVTIVDPLGHSLSELTEEPKGFELKVAEYVTGHGAFWNQPKEWLDKIVTQYKKESEMLPPPQLSIASWIAAGLCTTAMYNLATGKPVNYFPKFYLSSLLP
;
A
#
# COMPACT_ATOMS: atom_id res chain seq x y z
N MET A 1 20.00 8.34 -29.87
CA MET A 1 19.90 8.43 -28.40
C MET A 1 18.42 8.46 -28.04
N GLY A 2 17.86 7.34 -27.62
CA GLY A 2 16.48 7.31 -27.17
C GLY A 2 16.37 8.08 -25.86
N GLN A 3 15.53 9.12 -25.82
CA GLN A 3 15.10 9.71 -24.57
C GLN A 3 14.39 8.60 -23.79
N ILE A 4 14.99 8.15 -22.69
CA ILE A 4 14.28 7.36 -21.69
C ILE A 4 13.28 8.34 -21.08
N SER A 5 12.04 8.30 -21.54
CA SER A 5 10.93 8.96 -20.86
C SER A 5 10.78 8.27 -19.51
N VAL A 6 11.42 8.81 -18.50
CA VAL A 6 11.21 8.38 -17.13
C VAL A 6 9.80 8.83 -16.75
N ALA A 7 8.83 7.93 -16.81
CA ALA A 7 7.52 8.22 -16.30
C ALA A 7 7.66 8.47 -14.78
N PHE A 8 7.30 9.67 -14.34
CA PHE A 8 7.30 9.97 -12.91
C PHE A 8 6.23 9.10 -12.23
N PRO A 9 6.57 8.43 -11.12
CA PRO A 9 5.59 7.65 -10.38
C PRO A 9 4.50 8.53 -9.79
N ALA A 10 3.29 8.00 -9.69
CA ALA A 10 2.18 8.63 -9.01
C ALA A 10 2.03 8.09 -7.58
N ILE A 11 1.40 8.87 -6.70
CA ILE A 11 1.00 8.43 -5.36
C ILE A 11 -0.52 8.45 -5.31
N ASN A 12 -1.13 7.30 -5.00
CA ASN A 12 -2.55 7.18 -4.75
C ASN A 12 -2.78 7.12 -3.23
N ALA A 13 -3.07 8.26 -2.63
CA ALA A 13 -3.40 8.41 -1.21
C ALA A 13 -4.89 8.75 -1.02
N LEU A 14 -5.74 8.35 -1.97
CA LEU A 14 -7.18 8.57 -1.91
C LEU A 14 -7.83 7.56 -0.96
N ASP A 15 -8.87 7.99 -0.26
CA ASP A 15 -9.70 7.10 0.55
C ASP A 15 -10.55 6.18 -0.33
N PHE A 16 -10.66 4.92 0.05
CA PHE A 16 -11.49 3.93 -0.65
C PHE A 16 -12.97 4.03 -0.22
N LYS A 17 -13.56 5.22 -0.34
CA LYS A 17 -15.00 5.45 -0.10
C LYS A 17 -15.86 5.04 -1.30
N ASP A 18 -15.28 5.10 -2.48
CA ASP A 18 -15.86 4.73 -3.76
C ASP A 18 -14.79 4.14 -4.69
N LYS A 19 -15.10 3.98 -5.98
CA LYS A 19 -14.18 3.39 -6.96
C LYS A 19 -13.11 4.35 -7.49
N THR A 20 -13.07 5.60 -7.05
CA THR A 20 -12.12 6.61 -7.55
C THR A 20 -10.66 6.17 -7.46
N PRO A 21 -10.18 5.54 -6.35
CA PRO A 21 -8.81 5.06 -6.28
C PRO A 21 -8.47 3.99 -7.34
N PHE A 22 -9.40 3.08 -7.64
CA PHE A 22 -9.22 2.08 -8.69
C PHE A 22 -9.19 2.70 -10.09
N ILE A 23 -10.07 3.69 -10.35
CA ILE A 23 -10.09 4.43 -11.62
C ILE A 23 -8.77 5.18 -11.82
N PHE A 24 -8.24 5.78 -10.75
CA PHE A 24 -6.93 6.44 -10.79
C PHE A 24 -5.82 5.46 -11.20
N ASP A 25 -5.81 4.27 -10.61
CA ASP A 25 -4.83 3.23 -10.92
C ASP A 25 -4.92 2.77 -12.39
N GLU A 26 -6.15 2.57 -12.91
CA GLU A 26 -6.36 2.19 -14.30
C GLU A 26 -5.85 3.27 -15.27
N ILE A 27 -6.12 4.54 -15.00
CA ILE A 27 -5.60 5.66 -15.80
C ILE A 27 -4.06 5.68 -15.78
N CYS A 28 -3.44 5.45 -14.63
CA CYS A 28 -2.00 5.37 -14.50
C CYS A 28 -1.43 4.17 -15.27
N LYS A 29 -2.11 3.02 -15.19
CA LYS A 29 -1.73 1.80 -15.91
C LYS A 29 -1.74 2.01 -17.42
N GLU A 30 -2.79 2.61 -17.99
CA GLU A 30 -2.88 2.96 -19.41
C GLU A 30 -1.73 3.86 -19.86
N ARG A 31 -1.28 4.75 -18.98
CA ARG A 31 -0.17 5.68 -19.21
C ARG A 31 1.20 5.11 -18.87
N LYS A 32 1.27 3.85 -18.45
CA LYS A 32 2.49 3.17 -18.00
C LYS A 32 3.20 3.89 -16.84
N ILE A 33 2.43 4.44 -15.92
CA ILE A 33 2.90 5.14 -14.73
C ILE A 33 2.81 4.20 -13.53
N PRO A 34 3.93 3.92 -12.83
CA PRO A 34 3.89 3.17 -11.57
C PRO A 34 3.15 3.98 -10.50
N VAL A 35 2.39 3.29 -9.65
CA VAL A 35 1.59 3.92 -8.59
C VAL A 35 2.04 3.42 -7.22
N LEU A 36 2.36 4.35 -6.32
CA LEU A 36 2.63 4.07 -4.92
C LEU A 36 1.33 4.17 -4.12
N HIS A 37 1.10 3.17 -3.29
CA HIS A 37 -0.04 3.10 -2.36
C HIS A 37 0.46 3.11 -0.91
N PRO A 38 0.48 4.28 -0.24
CA PRO A 38 0.78 4.37 1.18
C PRO A 38 -0.45 4.04 2.03
N TYR A 39 -0.26 3.27 3.10
CA TYR A 39 -1.29 3.01 4.12
C TYR A 39 -0.74 3.25 5.52
N ASN A 40 -1.60 3.78 6.37
CA ASN A 40 -1.34 3.99 7.78
C ASN A 40 -1.97 2.83 8.59
N PHE A 41 -1.12 1.97 9.15
CA PHE A 41 -1.54 0.86 9.99
C PHE A 41 -1.33 1.17 11.50
N GLY A 42 -1.51 2.42 11.89
CA GLY A 42 -1.34 2.87 13.27
C GLY A 42 0.13 2.96 13.67
N TRP A 43 0.75 1.86 14.03
CA TRP A 43 2.16 1.79 14.42
C TRP A 43 3.12 1.50 13.27
N ALA A 44 2.61 1.20 12.10
CA ALA A 44 3.41 0.91 10.92
C ALA A 44 3.01 1.78 9.73
N GLY A 45 4.00 2.26 8.99
CA GLY A 45 3.84 2.74 7.64
C GLY A 45 4.00 1.59 6.64
N PHE A 46 3.08 1.49 5.72
CA PHE A 46 3.09 0.52 4.64
C PHE A 46 3.12 1.24 3.30
N VAL A 47 3.87 0.71 2.35
CA VAL A 47 3.83 1.15 0.95
C VAL A 47 3.95 -0.06 0.03
N THR A 48 3.08 -0.15 -0.95
CA THR A 48 3.27 -1.03 -2.10
C THR A 48 3.32 -0.22 -3.38
N ILE A 49 3.96 -0.76 -4.42
CA ILE A 49 4.11 -0.11 -5.72
C ILE A 49 3.46 -1.01 -6.76
N VAL A 50 2.50 -0.47 -7.47
CA VAL A 50 1.85 -1.17 -8.59
C VAL A 50 2.64 -0.91 -9.86
N ASP A 51 3.15 -1.98 -10.45
CA ASP A 51 3.76 -1.94 -11.79
C ASP A 51 2.63 -1.84 -12.83
N PRO A 52 2.67 -0.90 -13.77
CA PRO A 52 1.66 -0.79 -14.81
C PRO A 52 1.54 -2.04 -15.71
N LEU A 53 2.56 -2.91 -15.74
CA LEU A 53 2.55 -4.18 -16.45
C LEU A 53 2.37 -5.39 -15.53
N GLY A 54 2.24 -5.17 -14.24
CA GLY A 54 2.14 -6.21 -13.22
C GLY A 54 0.74 -6.41 -12.66
N HIS A 55 0.70 -6.96 -11.46
CA HIS A 55 -0.52 -7.20 -10.69
C HIS A 55 -1.18 -5.91 -10.22
N SER A 56 -2.50 -5.89 -10.18
CA SER A 56 -3.31 -4.79 -9.68
C SER A 56 -3.76 -5.03 -8.24
N LEU A 57 -3.92 -3.97 -7.45
CA LEU A 57 -4.50 -4.06 -6.12
C LEU A 57 -5.98 -4.48 -6.13
N SER A 58 -6.68 -4.26 -7.23
CA SER A 58 -8.06 -4.76 -7.41
C SER A 58 -8.15 -6.30 -7.40
N GLU A 59 -7.03 -7.02 -7.54
CA GLU A 59 -6.98 -8.48 -7.36
C GLU A 59 -7.22 -8.91 -5.90
N LEU A 60 -7.02 -8.02 -4.92
CA LEU A 60 -7.36 -8.30 -3.52
C LEU A 60 -8.87 -8.24 -3.29
N THR A 61 -9.51 -7.23 -3.85
CA THR A 61 -10.96 -7.05 -3.89
C THR A 61 -11.29 -5.88 -4.83
N GLU A 62 -12.42 -5.96 -5.51
CA GLU A 62 -12.99 -4.85 -6.31
C GLU A 62 -13.93 -3.95 -5.49
N GLU A 63 -14.21 -4.33 -4.23
CA GLU A 63 -15.06 -3.57 -3.33
C GLU A 63 -14.24 -2.48 -2.64
N PRO A 64 -14.59 -1.18 -2.82
CA PRO A 64 -13.89 -0.08 -2.16
C PRO A 64 -14.04 -0.13 -0.64
N LYS A 65 -15.26 -0.44 -0.18
CA LYS A 65 -15.55 -0.48 1.26
C LYS A 65 -14.72 -1.56 1.96
N GLY A 66 -13.96 -1.15 2.97
CA GLY A 66 -13.10 -2.06 3.73
C GLY A 66 -11.84 -2.50 2.97
N PHE A 67 -11.47 -1.79 1.90
CA PHE A 67 -10.29 -2.12 1.11
C PHE A 67 -9.01 -2.09 1.95
N GLU A 68 -8.83 -1.08 2.79
CA GLU A 68 -7.66 -0.97 3.69
C GLU A 68 -7.57 -2.14 4.66
N LEU A 69 -8.73 -2.66 5.12
CA LEU A 69 -8.77 -3.86 5.94
C LEU A 69 -8.30 -5.08 5.14
N LYS A 70 -8.67 -5.21 3.88
CA LYS A 70 -8.18 -6.28 3.00
C LYS A 70 -6.67 -6.21 2.78
N VAL A 71 -6.12 -5.01 2.64
CA VAL A 71 -4.67 -4.84 2.57
C VAL A 71 -4.01 -5.27 3.88
N ALA A 72 -4.56 -4.89 5.04
CA ALA A 72 -4.04 -5.31 6.34
C ALA A 72 -4.11 -6.83 6.54
N GLU A 73 -5.21 -7.48 6.13
CA GLU A 73 -5.35 -8.94 6.11
C GLU A 73 -4.30 -9.61 5.22
N TYR A 74 -4.06 -9.03 4.05
CA TYR A 74 -3.02 -9.52 3.15
C TYR A 74 -1.64 -9.46 3.81
N VAL A 75 -1.31 -8.36 4.48
CA VAL A 75 -0.03 -8.19 5.18
C VAL A 75 0.13 -9.20 6.32
N THR A 76 -0.90 -9.40 7.14
CA THR A 76 -0.86 -10.39 8.23
C THR A 76 -0.73 -11.81 7.70
N GLY A 77 -1.47 -12.16 6.66
CA GLY A 77 -1.39 -13.47 5.99
C GLY A 77 -0.02 -13.73 5.37
N HIS A 78 0.56 -12.73 4.72
CA HIS A 78 1.92 -12.81 4.18
C HIS A 78 2.95 -13.04 5.30
N GLY A 79 2.85 -12.30 6.40
CA GLY A 79 3.74 -12.48 7.56
C GLY A 79 3.63 -13.89 8.16
N ALA A 80 2.41 -14.40 8.32
CA ALA A 80 2.18 -15.74 8.82
C ALA A 80 2.76 -16.82 7.88
N PHE A 81 2.57 -16.68 6.58
CA PHE A 81 3.10 -17.60 5.58
C PHE A 81 4.63 -17.71 5.61
N TRP A 82 5.33 -16.57 5.79
CA TRP A 82 6.79 -16.53 5.85
C TRP A 82 7.36 -16.72 7.25
N ASN A 83 6.55 -17.18 8.22
CA ASN A 83 6.92 -17.33 9.62
C ASN A 83 7.49 -16.04 10.25
N GLN A 84 6.92 -14.91 9.85
CA GLN A 84 7.23 -13.58 10.36
C GLN A 84 5.93 -12.84 10.76
N PRO A 85 5.13 -13.44 11.68
CA PRO A 85 3.85 -12.88 12.07
C PRO A 85 4.02 -11.49 12.72
N LYS A 86 3.09 -10.60 12.42
CA LYS A 86 2.96 -9.30 13.08
C LYS A 86 1.76 -9.35 14.04
N GLU A 87 1.98 -9.95 15.22
CA GLU A 87 0.90 -10.20 16.20
C GLU A 87 0.13 -8.94 16.59
N TRP A 88 0.82 -7.80 16.69
CA TRP A 88 0.18 -6.53 17.01
C TRP A 88 -0.80 -6.09 15.90
N LEU A 89 -0.44 -6.28 14.64
CA LEU A 89 -1.30 -5.93 13.50
C LEU A 89 -2.49 -6.89 13.42
N ASP A 90 -2.26 -8.18 13.62
CA ASP A 90 -3.31 -9.20 13.64
C ASP A 90 -4.34 -8.93 14.76
N LYS A 91 -3.89 -8.51 15.94
CA LYS A 91 -4.78 -8.09 17.03
C LYS A 91 -5.63 -6.87 16.63
N ILE A 92 -5.03 -5.87 15.98
CA ILE A 92 -5.75 -4.68 15.50
C ILE A 92 -6.80 -5.07 14.46
N VAL A 93 -6.42 -5.86 13.46
CA VAL A 93 -7.34 -6.35 12.41
C VAL A 93 -8.50 -7.13 13.02
N THR A 94 -8.20 -8.03 13.96
CA THR A 94 -9.23 -8.84 14.65
C THR A 94 -10.18 -7.97 15.48
N GLN A 95 -9.66 -6.99 16.20
CA GLN A 95 -10.47 -6.07 16.98
C GLN A 95 -11.36 -5.20 16.09
N TYR A 96 -10.80 -4.66 15.03
CA TYR A 96 -11.54 -3.83 14.06
C TYR A 96 -12.72 -4.58 13.42
N LYS A 97 -12.52 -5.85 13.08
CA LYS A 97 -13.62 -6.71 12.60
C LYS A 97 -14.72 -6.90 13.62
N LYS A 98 -14.37 -7.09 14.91
CA LYS A 98 -15.36 -7.26 15.99
C LYS A 98 -16.19 -6.00 16.19
N GLU A 99 -15.63 -4.84 15.99
CA GLU A 99 -16.32 -3.54 16.07
C GLU A 99 -17.21 -3.25 14.86
N SER A 100 -17.33 -4.21 13.93
CA SER A 100 -18.17 -4.12 12.72
C SER A 100 -17.86 -2.88 11.87
N GLU A 101 -16.61 -2.45 11.86
CA GLU A 101 -16.14 -1.29 11.10
C GLU A 101 -16.90 0.01 11.42
N MET A 102 -17.46 0.14 12.63
CA MET A 102 -18.25 1.31 13.03
C MET A 102 -17.39 2.57 13.22
N LEU A 103 -16.12 2.40 13.48
CA LEU A 103 -15.15 3.49 13.63
C LEU A 103 -14.11 3.45 12.50
N PRO A 104 -13.58 4.60 12.06
CA PRO A 104 -12.46 4.59 11.13
C PRO A 104 -11.25 3.91 11.78
N PRO A 105 -10.40 3.21 11.00
CA PRO A 105 -9.18 2.62 11.54
C PRO A 105 -8.29 3.70 12.17
N PRO A 106 -7.63 3.40 13.32
CA PRO A 106 -6.79 4.37 13.98
C PRO A 106 -5.60 4.75 13.09
N GLN A 107 -5.45 6.05 12.85
CA GLN A 107 -4.35 6.61 12.08
C GLN A 107 -3.43 7.40 13.02
N LEU A 108 -2.26 6.84 13.34
CA LEU A 108 -1.26 7.51 14.15
C LEU A 108 -0.30 8.31 13.26
N SER A 109 0.13 9.47 13.76
CA SER A 109 1.07 10.32 13.03
C SER A 109 2.40 9.62 12.74
N ILE A 110 2.86 8.73 13.62
CA ILE A 110 4.09 7.96 13.42
C ILE A 110 4.03 7.12 12.14
N ALA A 111 2.91 6.42 11.89
CA ALA A 111 2.75 5.64 10.68
C ALA A 111 2.73 6.50 9.42
N SER A 112 2.13 7.70 9.49
CA SER A 112 2.13 8.65 8.38
C SER A 112 3.53 9.13 8.03
N TRP A 113 4.36 9.44 9.03
CA TRP A 113 5.76 9.83 8.80
C TRP A 113 6.60 8.69 8.21
N ILE A 114 6.41 7.46 8.70
CA ILE A 114 7.08 6.28 8.16
C ILE A 114 6.65 6.05 6.69
N ALA A 115 5.35 6.07 6.40
CA ALA A 115 4.84 5.90 5.05
C ALA A 115 5.37 6.98 4.09
N ALA A 116 5.43 8.25 4.52
CA ALA A 116 5.99 9.33 3.73
C ALA A 116 7.48 9.10 3.40
N GLY A 117 8.28 8.66 4.39
CA GLY A 117 9.69 8.31 4.18
C GLY A 117 9.88 7.15 3.20
N LEU A 118 9.04 6.11 3.32
CA LEU A 118 9.05 4.98 2.38
C LEU A 118 8.68 5.42 0.97
N CYS A 119 7.64 6.24 0.81
CA CYS A 119 7.25 6.79 -0.50
C CYS A 119 8.37 7.61 -1.12
N THR A 120 8.98 8.52 -0.36
CA THR A 120 10.08 9.36 -0.85
C THR A 120 11.25 8.51 -1.34
N THR A 121 11.62 7.49 -0.58
CA THR A 121 12.71 6.56 -0.96
C THR A 121 12.34 5.76 -2.22
N ALA A 122 11.11 5.25 -2.29
CA ALA A 122 10.64 4.49 -3.45
C ALA A 122 10.61 5.37 -4.72
N MET A 123 10.12 6.60 -4.61
CA MET A 123 10.13 7.56 -5.73
C MET A 123 11.54 7.87 -6.21
N TYR A 124 12.48 8.09 -5.28
CA TYR A 124 13.87 8.31 -5.62
C TYR A 124 14.47 7.10 -6.35
N ASN A 125 14.21 5.89 -5.86
CA ASN A 125 14.68 4.66 -6.49
C ASN A 125 14.13 4.49 -7.91
N LEU A 126 12.82 4.69 -8.10
CA LEU A 126 12.19 4.65 -9.42
C LEU A 126 12.79 5.69 -10.36
N ALA A 127 12.96 6.93 -9.91
CA ALA A 127 13.50 8.02 -10.71
C ALA A 127 14.97 7.80 -11.09
N THR A 128 15.74 7.06 -10.29
CA THR A 128 17.16 6.78 -10.52
C THR A 128 17.43 5.39 -11.10
N GLY A 129 16.38 4.64 -11.46
CA GLY A 129 16.51 3.30 -12.04
C GLY A 129 17.01 2.24 -11.05
N LYS A 130 16.87 2.48 -9.75
CA LYS A 130 17.21 1.50 -8.72
C LYS A 130 16.05 0.50 -8.52
N PRO A 131 16.36 -0.74 -8.10
CA PRO A 131 15.33 -1.74 -7.91
C PRO A 131 14.36 -1.36 -6.79
N VAL A 132 13.08 -1.68 -7.00
CA VAL A 132 12.00 -1.54 -6.00
C VAL A 132 11.20 -2.84 -5.94
N ASN A 133 10.46 -3.01 -4.84
CA ASN A 133 9.52 -4.11 -4.70
C ASN A 133 8.16 -3.67 -5.26
N TYR A 134 7.69 -4.37 -6.29
CA TYR A 134 6.35 -4.20 -6.83
C TYR A 134 5.36 -5.16 -6.17
N PHE A 135 4.08 -4.78 -6.11
CA PHE A 135 3.01 -5.67 -5.69
C PHE A 135 3.09 -7.01 -6.48
N PRO A 136 2.98 -8.16 -5.84
CA PRO A 136 2.48 -8.44 -4.48
C PRO A 136 3.49 -8.23 -3.34
N LYS A 137 4.72 -7.79 -3.59
CA LYS A 137 5.64 -7.39 -2.52
C LYS A 137 5.30 -5.98 -2.01
N PHE A 138 5.77 -5.67 -0.82
CA PHE A 138 5.52 -4.38 -0.17
C PHE A 138 6.67 -3.99 0.76
N TYR A 139 6.61 -2.76 1.24
CA TYR A 139 7.44 -2.25 2.32
C TYR A 139 6.55 -2.04 3.55
N LEU A 140 6.98 -2.56 4.68
CA LEU A 140 6.34 -2.37 5.97
C LEU A 140 7.42 -2.01 6.99
N SER A 141 7.26 -0.91 7.68
CA SER A 141 8.17 -0.50 8.74
C SER A 141 7.41 -0.12 9.99
N SER A 142 7.85 -0.66 11.13
CA SER A 142 7.30 -0.42 12.46
C SER A 142 8.40 -0.48 13.48
N LEU A 143 8.25 0.27 14.57
CA LEU A 143 9.09 0.12 15.76
C LEU A 143 8.61 -1.02 16.67
N LEU A 144 7.40 -1.52 16.43
CA LEU A 144 6.89 -2.70 17.13
C LEU A 144 7.40 -3.98 16.44
N PRO A 145 7.76 -5.00 17.23
CA PRO A 145 8.25 -6.27 16.69
C PRO A 145 7.18 -7.06 15.92
#